data_78ad51c8925afde4bc3864db0fb05b46
#
_entry.id   78ad51c8925afde4bc3864db0fb05b46
#
_cell.length_a   1.000
_cell.length_b   1.000
_cell.length_c   1.000
_cell.angle_alpha   90.00
_cell.angle_beta   90.00
_cell.angle_gamma   90.00
#
_symmetry.space_group_name_H-M   'P 1'
#
loop_
_entity.id
_entity.type
_entity.pdbx_description
1 polymer ?
#
loop_
_entity_poly.entity_id
_entity_poly.type
_entity_poly.pdbx_seq_one_letter_code
_entity_poly.pdbx_strand_id
1 'polypeptide(L)'
;MRRKPGAVLPIELSVLDAGIELRVRGALHFHGFLIAKEIKEREGARLLTAHGTLYKALDRMEKAGLLASEWEDPGLAALESRPRRRMYVVTAAGEAALVRARTRELAPLSEPRRGLATP
;
A
#
# COMPACT_ATOMS: atom_id res chain seq x y z
N MET A 1 -2.67 14.85 -14.09
CA MET A 1 -3.94 14.98 -13.37
C MET A 1 -3.70 15.09 -11.87
N ARG A 2 -4.43 15.94 -11.23
CA ARG A 2 -4.26 16.16 -9.80
C ARG A 2 -5.27 15.33 -9.02
N ARG A 3 -4.81 14.68 -7.96
CA ARG A 3 -5.72 13.92 -7.14
C ARG A 3 -6.15 14.78 -5.94
N LYS A 4 -7.30 14.44 -5.42
CA LYS A 4 -7.82 15.15 -4.27
C LYS A 4 -6.97 14.86 -3.04
N PRO A 5 -6.88 15.81 -2.10
CA PRO A 5 -6.20 15.57 -0.85
C PRO A 5 -6.80 14.33 -0.17
N GLY A 6 -5.95 13.47 0.33
CA GLY A 6 -6.39 12.27 1.01
C GLY A 6 -6.79 11.12 0.12
N ALA A 7 -6.86 11.34 -1.19
CA ALA A 7 -7.19 10.26 -2.11
C ALA A 7 -6.00 9.33 -2.26
N VAL A 8 -6.30 8.05 -2.45
CA VAL A 8 -5.27 7.02 -2.58
C VAL A 8 -5.42 6.37 -3.95
N LEU A 9 -4.31 6.26 -4.67
CA LEU A 9 -4.33 5.67 -5.99
C LEU A 9 -4.49 4.14 -5.90
N PRO A 10 -5.02 3.52 -6.95
CA PRO A 10 -5.19 2.06 -6.93
C PRO A 10 -3.93 1.28 -6.57
N ILE A 11 -2.77 1.67 -7.11
CA ILE A 11 -1.53 0.98 -6.78
C ILE A 11 -1.21 1.15 -5.30
N GLU A 12 -1.52 2.31 -4.73
CA GLU A 12 -1.27 2.57 -3.33
C GLU A 12 -2.19 1.73 -2.44
N LEU A 13 -3.45 1.59 -2.84
CA LEU A 13 -4.37 0.73 -2.11
C LEU A 13 -3.88 -0.72 -2.14
N SER A 14 -3.37 -1.16 -3.28
CA SER A 14 -2.85 -2.50 -3.40
C SER A 14 -1.64 -2.70 -2.48
N VAL A 15 -0.79 -1.70 -2.37
CA VAL A 15 0.35 -1.77 -1.46
C VAL A 15 -0.11 -1.88 -0.01
N LEU A 16 -1.05 -1.04 0.38
CA LEU A 16 -1.55 -1.07 1.75
C LEU A 16 -2.19 -2.41 2.09
N ASP A 17 -3.04 -2.88 1.19
CA ASP A 17 -3.75 -4.12 1.40
C ASP A 17 -2.78 -5.30 1.48
N ALA A 18 -1.83 -5.36 0.54
CA ALA A 18 -0.86 -6.42 0.53
C ALA A 18 0.05 -6.36 1.75
N GLY A 19 0.45 -5.16 2.15
CA GLY A 19 1.31 -5.00 3.31
C GLY A 19 0.64 -5.46 4.59
N ILE A 20 -0.64 -5.15 4.74
CA ILE A 20 -1.40 -5.59 5.91
C ILE A 20 -1.57 -7.11 5.89
N GLU A 21 -1.83 -7.67 4.71
CA GLU A 21 -1.96 -9.11 4.59
C GLU A 21 -0.65 -9.81 4.97
N LEU A 22 0.48 -9.27 4.52
CA LEU A 22 1.77 -9.83 4.89
C LEU A 22 1.98 -9.76 6.40
N ARG A 23 1.55 -8.67 7.03
CA ARG A 23 1.67 -8.53 8.48
C ARG A 23 0.83 -9.58 9.20
N VAL A 24 -0.38 -9.82 8.71
CA VAL A 24 -1.24 -10.85 9.30
C VAL A 24 -0.57 -12.21 9.21
N ARG A 25 0.18 -12.46 8.15
CA ARG A 25 0.89 -13.72 7.97
C ARG A 25 2.24 -13.75 8.66
N GLY A 26 2.57 -12.72 9.44
CA GLY A 26 3.77 -12.72 10.24
C GLY A 26 4.91 -11.85 9.70
N ALA A 27 4.76 -11.22 8.56
CA ALA A 27 5.80 -10.39 7.97
C ALA A 27 5.50 -8.92 8.24
N LEU A 28 5.96 -8.42 9.36
CA LEU A 28 5.70 -7.04 9.76
C LEU A 28 6.27 -6.03 8.75
N HIS A 29 7.46 -6.31 8.24
CA HIS A 29 8.10 -5.43 7.28
C HIS A 29 8.14 -6.09 5.92
N PHE A 30 8.12 -5.27 4.87
CA PHE A 30 8.26 -5.78 3.52
C PHE A 30 9.21 -4.88 2.73
N HIS A 31 9.86 -5.45 1.74
CA HIS A 31 10.67 -4.68 0.81
C HIS A 31 9.96 -4.67 -0.54
N GLY A 32 10.46 -3.83 -1.47
CA GLY A 32 9.77 -3.63 -2.73
C GLY A 32 9.53 -4.90 -3.52
N PHE A 33 10.52 -5.78 -3.55
CA PHE A 33 10.38 -7.02 -4.31
C PHE A 33 9.26 -7.90 -3.72
N LEU A 34 9.23 -8.02 -2.40
CA LEU A 34 8.23 -8.83 -1.75
C LEU A 34 6.82 -8.28 -1.98
N ILE A 35 6.66 -6.97 -1.85
CA ILE A 35 5.34 -6.40 -2.05
C ILE A 35 4.90 -6.51 -3.50
N ALA A 36 5.83 -6.40 -4.45
CA ALA A 36 5.50 -6.58 -5.85
C ALA A 36 5.00 -7.98 -6.12
N LYS A 37 5.67 -8.97 -5.51
CA LYS A 37 5.27 -10.35 -5.67
C LYS A 37 3.89 -10.58 -5.08
N GLU A 38 3.64 -10.02 -3.91
CA GLU A 38 2.35 -10.19 -3.26
C GLU A 38 1.22 -9.58 -4.09
N ILE A 39 1.44 -8.39 -4.62
CA ILE A 39 0.44 -7.74 -5.44
C ILE A 39 0.16 -8.56 -6.69
N LYS A 40 1.21 -9.07 -7.32
CA LYS A 40 1.05 -9.86 -8.52
C LYS A 40 0.22 -11.13 -8.23
N GLU A 41 0.49 -11.77 -7.11
CA GLU A 41 -0.23 -12.99 -6.77
C GLU A 41 -1.69 -12.74 -6.44
N ARG A 42 -1.99 -11.59 -5.85
CA ARG A 42 -3.35 -11.29 -5.47
C ARG A 42 -4.19 -10.75 -6.61
N GLU A 43 -3.59 -9.95 -7.47
CA GLU A 43 -4.36 -9.23 -8.47
C GLU A 43 -3.98 -9.57 -9.90
N GLY A 44 -3.07 -10.50 -10.06
CA GLY A 44 -2.63 -10.89 -11.38
C GLY A 44 -1.83 -9.79 -12.05
N ALA A 45 -1.72 -9.89 -13.36
CA ALA A 45 -0.89 -8.95 -14.10
C ALA A 45 -1.55 -7.60 -14.32
N ARG A 46 -2.81 -7.48 -13.94
CA ARG A 46 -3.55 -6.26 -14.25
C ARG A 46 -2.95 -5.02 -13.64
N LEU A 47 -2.51 -5.12 -12.39
CA LEU A 47 -1.90 -3.99 -11.70
C LEU A 47 -0.40 -4.05 -11.70
N LEU A 48 0.16 -5.04 -12.35
CA LEU A 48 1.60 -5.17 -12.40
C LEU A 48 2.16 -4.06 -13.24
N THR A 49 3.02 -3.27 -12.66
CA THR A 49 3.65 -2.17 -13.34
C THR A 49 5.15 -2.32 -13.27
N ALA A 50 5.84 -1.47 -14.01
CA ALA A 50 7.29 -1.46 -13.92
C ALA A 50 7.71 -1.18 -12.48
N HIS A 51 8.84 -1.74 -12.09
CA HIS A 51 9.36 -1.51 -10.75
C HIS A 51 9.49 -0.03 -10.43
N GLY A 52 9.83 0.78 -11.43
CA GLY A 52 9.95 2.20 -11.19
C GLY A 52 8.65 2.82 -10.69
N THR A 53 7.54 2.40 -11.27
CA THR A 53 6.23 2.90 -10.86
C THR A 53 5.92 2.51 -9.42
N LEU A 54 6.22 1.26 -9.08
CA LEU A 54 5.99 0.79 -7.72
C LEU A 54 6.85 1.58 -6.72
N TYR A 55 8.13 1.76 -7.02
CA TYR A 55 9.01 2.45 -6.09
C TYR A 55 8.63 3.92 -5.96
N LYS A 56 8.13 4.53 -7.02
CA LYS A 56 7.62 5.90 -6.90
C LYS A 56 6.40 5.95 -5.99
N ALA A 57 5.55 4.93 -6.08
CA ALA A 57 4.39 4.86 -5.20
C ALA A 57 4.81 4.70 -3.75
N LEU A 58 5.77 3.81 -3.48
CA LEU A 58 6.27 3.62 -2.12
C LEU A 58 6.84 4.91 -1.57
N ASP A 59 7.59 5.65 -2.37
CA ASP A 59 8.18 6.90 -1.94
C ASP A 59 7.09 7.93 -1.62
N ARG A 60 6.10 8.05 -2.48
CA ARG A 60 4.99 8.98 -2.22
C ARG A 60 4.24 8.62 -0.95
N MET A 61 4.00 7.33 -0.74
CA MET A 61 3.26 6.87 0.43
C MET A 61 4.04 7.14 1.70
N GLU A 62 5.35 6.95 1.66
CA GLU A 62 6.16 7.26 2.82
C GLU A 62 6.11 8.74 3.13
N LYS A 63 6.22 9.58 2.11
CA LYS A 63 6.14 11.03 2.31
C LYS A 63 4.79 11.47 2.83
N ALA A 64 3.76 10.74 2.47
CA ALA A 64 2.41 11.03 2.95
C ALA A 64 2.11 10.44 4.32
N GLY A 65 3.07 9.70 4.89
CA GLY A 65 2.89 9.13 6.22
C GLY A 65 2.13 7.81 6.24
N LEU A 66 1.82 7.25 5.07
CA LEU A 66 1.08 5.99 5.00
C LEU A 66 1.98 4.78 5.23
N LEU A 67 3.27 4.94 4.96
CA LEU A 67 4.28 3.92 5.20
C LEU A 67 5.41 4.55 5.98
N ALA A 68 6.11 3.74 6.77
CA ALA A 68 7.36 4.12 7.36
C ALA A 68 8.42 3.18 6.82
N SER A 69 9.67 3.60 6.78
CA SER A 69 10.70 2.74 6.23
C SER A 69 12.00 2.89 7.00
N GLU A 70 12.83 1.86 6.88
CA GLU A 70 14.16 1.88 7.44
C GLU A 70 15.02 0.93 6.64
N TRP A 71 16.32 1.09 6.75
CA TRP A 71 17.23 0.20 6.07
C TRP A 71 17.35 -1.11 6.83
N GLU A 72 17.45 -2.18 6.07
CA GLU A 72 17.71 -3.50 6.63
C GLU A 72 19.05 -3.51 7.35
N ASP A 73 19.17 -4.37 8.36
CA ASP A 73 20.44 -4.59 9.04
C ASP A 73 21.51 -4.98 8.03
N PRO A 74 22.63 -4.24 7.97
CA PRO A 74 23.70 -4.57 7.02
C PRO A 74 24.23 -5.99 7.18
N GLY A 75 24.22 -6.52 8.40
CA GLY A 75 24.70 -7.86 8.64
C GLY A 75 23.87 -8.91 7.94
N LEU A 76 22.57 -8.75 7.92
CA LEU A 76 21.69 -9.68 7.23
C LEU A 76 21.94 -9.66 5.72
N ALA A 77 22.07 -8.47 5.16
CA ALA A 77 22.31 -8.35 3.73
C ALA A 77 23.65 -8.98 3.36
N ALA A 78 24.67 -8.75 4.19
CA ALA A 78 26.00 -9.30 3.94
C ALA A 78 25.99 -10.83 3.96
N LEU A 79 25.22 -11.40 4.89
CA LEU A 79 25.13 -12.86 4.95
C LEU A 79 24.54 -13.45 3.68
N GLU A 80 23.68 -12.71 3.01
CA GLU A 80 23.06 -13.16 1.77
C GLU A 80 23.74 -12.61 0.54
N SER A 81 24.87 -11.94 0.70
CA SER A 81 25.67 -11.42 -0.41
C SER A 81 24.85 -10.52 -1.33
N ARG A 82 24.09 -9.63 -0.75
CA ARG A 82 23.28 -8.70 -1.52
C ARG A 82 23.25 -7.33 -0.84
N PRO A 83 22.90 -6.28 -1.58
CA PRO A 83 22.78 -4.95 -0.98
C PRO A 83 21.65 -4.90 0.06
N ARG A 84 21.75 -3.96 0.97
CA ARG A 84 20.70 -3.74 1.93
C ARG A 84 19.41 -3.36 1.23
N ARG A 85 18.30 -3.77 1.81
CA ARG A 85 16.99 -3.44 1.30
C ARG A 85 16.34 -2.37 2.16
N ARG A 86 15.51 -1.54 1.52
CA ARG A 86 14.66 -0.62 2.22
C ARG A 86 13.43 -1.39 2.69
N MET A 87 13.19 -1.39 3.99
CA MET A 87 12.08 -2.15 4.56
C MET A 87 10.97 -1.20 4.95
N TYR A 88 9.74 -1.54 4.60
CA TYR A 88 8.58 -0.70 4.82
C TYR A 88 7.60 -1.37 5.76
N VAL A 89 6.80 -0.54 6.44
CA VAL A 89 5.70 -1.02 7.26
C VAL A 89 4.52 -0.07 7.08
N VAL A 90 3.31 -0.62 7.08
CA VAL A 90 2.10 0.21 6.98
C VAL A 90 1.89 0.88 8.32
N THR A 91 1.73 2.19 8.32
CA THR A 91 1.51 2.96 9.53
C THR A 91 0.04 2.95 9.91
N ALA A 92 -0.27 3.45 11.11
CA ALA A 92 -1.66 3.60 11.52
C ALA A 92 -2.42 4.50 10.53
N ALA A 93 -1.73 5.55 10.03
CA ALA A 93 -2.35 6.40 9.03
C ALA A 93 -2.63 5.65 7.75
N GLY A 94 -1.71 4.72 7.37
CA GLY A 94 -1.93 3.89 6.21
C GLY A 94 -3.13 2.97 6.38
N GLU A 95 -3.25 2.36 7.55
CA GLU A 95 -4.39 1.50 7.83
C GLU A 95 -5.70 2.30 7.75
N ALA A 96 -5.70 3.49 8.33
CA ALA A 96 -6.89 4.32 8.30
C ALA A 96 -7.25 4.73 6.88
N ALA A 97 -6.24 5.01 6.06
CA ALA A 97 -6.49 5.37 4.67
C ALA A 97 -7.14 4.23 3.90
N LEU A 98 -6.68 3.00 4.16
CA LEU A 98 -7.27 1.85 3.50
C LEU A 98 -8.72 1.65 3.91
N VAL A 99 -8.99 1.79 5.21
CA VAL A 99 -10.35 1.65 5.71
C VAL A 99 -11.26 2.70 5.08
N ARG A 100 -10.80 3.95 5.04
CA ARG A 100 -11.59 5.01 4.41
C ARG A 100 -11.85 4.75 2.94
N ALA A 101 -10.86 4.24 2.23
CA ALA A 101 -11.02 3.95 0.81
C ALA A 101 -12.05 2.84 0.59
N ARG A 102 -12.01 1.81 1.41
CA ARG A 102 -12.97 0.72 1.32
C ARG A 102 -14.37 1.18 1.67
N THR A 103 -14.48 2.02 2.68
CA THR A 103 -15.76 2.58 3.06
C THR A 103 -16.32 3.43 1.93
N ARG A 104 -15.44 4.20 1.29
CA ARG A 104 -15.87 5.04 0.18
C ARG A 104 -16.34 4.20 -1.01
N GLU A 105 -15.70 3.06 -1.23
CA GLU A 105 -16.13 2.19 -2.30
C GLU A 105 -17.53 1.65 -2.07
N LEU A 106 -17.88 1.43 -0.82
CA LEU A 106 -19.20 0.95 -0.49
C LEU A 106 -20.23 2.07 -0.44
N ALA A 107 -19.76 3.29 -0.18
CA ALA A 107 -20.64 4.42 -0.03
C ALA A 107 -21.52 4.71 -1.26
N PRO A 108 -21.02 4.56 -2.47
CA PRO A 108 -21.86 4.86 -3.64
C PRO A 108 -23.15 4.08 -3.67
N LEU A 109 -23.17 2.92 -3.05
CA LEU A 109 -24.40 2.13 -3.01
C LEU A 109 -25.45 2.77 -2.12
N SER A 110 -25.02 3.57 -1.17
CA SER A 110 -25.95 4.20 -0.25
C SER A 110 -26.11 5.70 -0.51
N GLU A 111 -25.22 6.30 -1.26
CA GLU A 111 -25.28 7.73 -1.52
C GLU A 111 -26.60 8.20 -2.11
N PRO A 112 -27.08 7.56 -3.16
CA PRO A 112 -28.35 7.99 -3.73
C PRO A 112 -29.49 7.94 -2.75
N ARG A 113 -29.42 7.01 -1.84
CA ARG A 113 -30.48 6.88 -0.86
C ARG A 113 -30.53 8.03 0.10
N ARG A 114 -29.38 8.61 0.36
CA ARG A 114 -29.35 9.74 1.24
C ARG A 114 -30.22 10.86 0.71
N GLY A 115 -30.09 11.13 -0.57
CA GLY A 115 -30.92 12.13 -1.18
C GLY A 115 -32.38 11.75 -1.17
N LEU A 116 -32.65 10.48 -1.33
CA LEU A 116 -34.01 9.99 -1.35
C LEU A 116 -34.60 9.99 0.04
N ALA A 117 -33.79 9.65 1.02
CA ALA A 117 -34.27 9.57 2.38
C ALA A 117 -34.58 10.93 2.97
N THR A 118 -34.08 11.96 2.35
CA THR A 118 -34.33 13.30 2.84
C THR A 118 -35.56 13.85 2.21
N PRO A 119 -36.64 13.90 2.94
CA PRO A 119 -37.90 14.43 2.43
C PRO A 119 -37.83 15.92 2.28
#